data_21153023aa22f12bed2dcf998030edee
#
_entry.id   21153023aa22f12bed2dcf998030edee
#
_cell.length_a   1.000
_cell.length_b   1.000
_cell.length_c   1.000
_cell.angle_alpha   90.00
_cell.angle_beta   90.00
_cell.angle_gamma   90.00
#
_symmetry.space_group_name_H-M   'P 1'
#
loop_
_entity.id
_entity.type
_entity.pdbx_description
1 polymer ?
#
loop_
_entity_poly.entity_id
_entity_poly.type
_entity_poly.pdbx_seq_one_letter_code
_entity_poly.pdbx_strand_id
1 'polypeptide(L)'
;MARNRARHLRSAQEIIITVGPQATIEEFADHAEVAVATLYKHFGSKEGMVLAAVEDALERWEQWMLQVVAPISDPLEQLVASLRVILRTRDTRPVEGAIMARAHQANMAPLDHLGAGFQQHVAAVAQQGLLPADHIDRRARALLAVVGDEGVRQMTTPTATPGEADTVLEWALPMMGISAAKAKRLAHAPLPPLEVPEA
;
A
#
# COMPACT_ATOMS: atom_id res chain seq x y z
N MET A 1 24.09 -13.55 7.48
CA MET A 1 22.72 -14.09 7.43
C MET A 1 21.71 -13.08 6.83
N ALA A 2 21.68 -11.82 7.25
CA ALA A 2 20.72 -10.84 6.73
C ALA A 2 20.76 -10.59 5.19
N ARG A 3 21.96 -10.49 4.59
CA ARG A 3 22.13 -10.26 3.14
C ARG A 3 21.53 -11.38 2.28
N ASN A 4 21.64 -12.65 2.72
CA ASN A 4 21.05 -13.78 2.00
C ASN A 4 19.52 -13.77 2.12
N ARG A 5 18.97 -13.46 3.29
CA ARG A 5 17.50 -13.36 3.46
C ARG A 5 16.92 -12.29 2.54
N ALA A 6 17.52 -11.11 2.46
CA ALA A 6 17.06 -10.03 1.57
C ALA A 6 17.11 -10.45 0.08
N ARG A 7 18.13 -11.23 -0.35
CA ARG A 7 18.19 -11.78 -1.71
C ARG A 7 17.04 -12.75 -1.97
N HIS A 8 16.76 -13.66 -1.02
CA HIS A 8 15.65 -14.61 -1.17
C HIS A 8 14.29 -13.91 -1.18
N LEU A 9 14.10 -12.82 -0.41
CA LEU A 9 12.88 -12.03 -0.46
C LEU A 9 12.68 -11.35 -1.82
N ARG A 10 13.73 -10.76 -2.41
CA ARG A 10 13.63 -10.17 -3.76
C ARG A 10 13.29 -11.23 -4.81
N SER A 11 13.98 -12.37 -4.79
CA SER A 11 13.67 -13.48 -5.69
C SER A 11 12.23 -13.98 -5.53
N ALA A 12 11.74 -14.07 -4.28
CA ALA A 12 10.35 -14.42 -4.02
C ALA A 12 9.36 -13.36 -4.56
N GLN A 13 9.69 -12.08 -4.43
CA GLN A 13 8.88 -10.99 -5.00
C GLN A 13 8.77 -11.08 -6.52
N GLU A 14 9.85 -11.43 -7.22
CA GLU A 14 9.85 -11.62 -8.69
C GLU A 14 8.93 -12.77 -9.11
N ILE A 15 8.96 -13.91 -8.39
CA ILE A 15 8.04 -15.02 -8.63
C ILE A 15 6.60 -14.65 -8.30
N ILE A 16 6.34 -13.91 -7.23
CA ILE A 16 5.00 -13.43 -6.89
C ILE A 16 4.43 -12.55 -8.01
N ILE A 17 5.24 -11.69 -8.63
CA ILE A 17 4.82 -10.83 -9.73
C ILE A 17 4.53 -11.66 -11.00
N THR A 18 5.41 -12.58 -11.36
CA THR A 18 5.38 -13.27 -12.65
C THR A 18 4.45 -14.48 -12.66
N VAL A 19 4.46 -15.30 -11.61
CA VAL A 19 3.68 -16.53 -11.48
C VAL A 19 2.50 -16.33 -10.52
N GLY A 20 2.75 -15.70 -9.39
CA GLY A 20 1.79 -15.47 -8.32
C GLY A 20 2.19 -16.13 -7.00
N PRO A 21 1.53 -15.77 -5.89
CA PRO A 21 1.84 -16.31 -4.58
C PRO A 21 1.49 -17.81 -4.41
N GLN A 22 0.74 -18.38 -5.35
CA GLN A 22 0.41 -19.80 -5.41
C GLN A 22 1.54 -20.67 -5.99
N ALA A 23 2.62 -20.08 -6.54
CA ALA A 23 3.78 -20.81 -7.05
C ALA A 23 4.28 -21.88 -6.07
N THR A 24 4.84 -22.96 -6.59
CA THR A 24 5.38 -24.05 -5.78
C THR A 24 6.70 -23.65 -5.09
N ILE A 25 7.05 -24.33 -4.02
CA ILE A 25 8.32 -24.03 -3.32
C ILE A 25 9.53 -24.35 -4.19
N GLU A 26 9.40 -25.31 -5.10
CA GLU A 26 10.40 -25.67 -6.09
C GLU A 26 10.63 -24.50 -7.06
N GLU A 27 9.58 -23.88 -7.60
CA GLU A 27 9.69 -22.70 -8.48
C GLU A 27 10.40 -21.53 -7.76
N PHE A 28 10.08 -21.30 -6.48
CA PHE A 28 10.79 -20.30 -5.67
C PHE A 28 12.27 -20.66 -5.47
N ALA A 29 12.59 -21.93 -5.22
CA ALA A 29 13.94 -22.39 -4.97
C ALA A 29 14.80 -22.33 -6.24
N ASP A 30 14.25 -22.76 -7.38
CA ASP A 30 14.91 -22.71 -8.68
C ASP A 30 15.21 -21.27 -9.08
N HIS A 31 14.24 -20.35 -8.94
CA HIS A 31 14.45 -18.93 -9.24
C HIS A 31 15.49 -18.26 -8.31
N ALA A 32 15.52 -18.66 -7.05
CA ALA A 32 16.49 -18.16 -6.08
C ALA A 32 17.88 -18.84 -6.20
N GLU A 33 18.02 -19.86 -7.06
CA GLU A 33 19.22 -20.71 -7.23
C GLU A 33 19.69 -21.33 -5.90
N VAL A 34 18.73 -21.87 -5.13
CA VAL A 34 19.03 -22.53 -3.84
C VAL A 34 18.25 -23.84 -3.68
N ALA A 35 18.72 -24.70 -2.78
CA ALA A 35 17.95 -25.87 -2.40
C ALA A 35 16.68 -25.48 -1.62
N VAL A 36 15.56 -26.19 -1.84
CA VAL A 36 14.29 -26.03 -1.13
C VAL A 36 14.49 -26.01 0.41
N ALA A 37 15.39 -26.89 0.93
CA ALA A 37 15.72 -26.92 2.35
C ALA A 37 16.29 -25.59 2.88
N THR A 38 16.95 -24.80 2.02
CA THR A 38 17.47 -23.47 2.38
C THR A 38 16.31 -22.49 2.62
N LEU A 39 15.28 -22.50 1.77
CA LEU A 39 14.10 -21.66 1.94
C LEU A 39 13.33 -22.02 3.20
N TYR A 40 13.10 -23.32 3.44
CA TYR A 40 12.46 -23.77 4.69
C TYR A 40 13.24 -23.36 5.94
N LYS A 41 14.57 -23.42 5.90
CA LYS A 41 15.41 -22.97 7.02
C LYS A 41 15.24 -21.48 7.33
N HIS A 42 15.01 -20.64 6.31
CA HIS A 42 14.90 -19.19 6.48
C HIS A 42 13.47 -18.72 6.80
N PHE A 43 12.45 -19.41 6.28
CA PHE A 43 11.06 -18.93 6.31
C PHE A 43 10.07 -19.91 6.97
N GLY A 44 10.50 -21.13 7.29
CA GLY A 44 9.68 -22.14 7.94
C GLY A 44 8.70 -22.86 7.00
N SER A 45 8.02 -22.14 6.14
CA SER A 45 7.06 -22.66 5.15
C SER A 45 7.06 -21.82 3.88
N LYS A 46 6.41 -22.31 2.81
CA LYS A 46 6.16 -21.54 1.59
C LYS A 46 5.31 -20.30 1.90
N GLU A 47 4.24 -20.49 2.65
CA GLU A 47 3.34 -19.42 3.09
C GLU A 47 4.08 -18.36 3.91
N GLY A 48 4.95 -18.78 4.82
CA GLY A 48 5.80 -17.88 5.60
C GLY A 48 6.78 -17.08 4.73
N MET A 49 7.31 -17.68 3.66
CA MET A 49 8.15 -16.98 2.70
C MET A 49 7.36 -15.95 1.87
N VAL A 50 6.19 -16.35 1.35
CA VAL A 50 5.31 -15.46 0.58
C VAL A 50 4.87 -14.27 1.44
N LEU A 51 4.42 -14.55 2.68
CA LEU A 51 4.04 -13.50 3.63
C LEU A 51 5.20 -12.54 3.89
N ALA A 52 6.38 -13.04 4.21
CA ALA A 52 7.57 -12.22 4.46
C ALA A 52 7.98 -11.38 3.24
N ALA A 53 7.79 -11.90 2.01
CA ALA A 53 8.09 -11.18 0.78
C ALA A 53 7.09 -10.03 0.53
N VAL A 54 5.81 -10.24 0.83
CA VAL A 54 4.76 -9.22 0.75
C VAL A 54 4.98 -8.15 1.82
N GLU A 55 5.23 -8.54 3.08
CA GLU A 55 5.50 -7.62 4.18
C GLU A 55 6.72 -6.73 3.91
N ASP A 56 7.82 -7.29 3.41
CA ASP A 56 9.02 -6.55 3.05
C ASP A 56 8.76 -5.50 1.94
N ALA A 57 7.91 -5.84 0.96
CA ALA A 57 7.50 -4.90 -0.07
C ALA A 57 6.63 -3.76 0.48
N LEU A 58 5.67 -4.09 1.36
CA LEU A 58 4.80 -3.13 2.01
C LEU A 58 5.58 -2.18 2.93
N GLU A 59 6.51 -2.70 3.73
CA GLU A 59 7.36 -1.88 4.61
C GLU A 59 8.19 -0.86 3.80
N ARG A 60 8.81 -1.28 2.69
CA ARG A 60 9.56 -0.36 1.83
C ARG A 60 8.67 0.68 1.18
N TRP A 61 7.49 0.26 0.72
CA TRP A 61 6.51 1.17 0.15
C TRP A 61 6.02 2.21 1.18
N GLU A 62 5.70 1.77 2.40
CA GLU A 62 5.26 2.65 3.49
C GLU A 62 6.35 3.66 3.88
N GLN A 63 7.59 3.21 4.05
CA GLN A 63 8.71 4.09 4.35
C GLN A 63 8.91 5.16 3.27
N TRP A 64 8.82 4.78 1.99
CA TRP A 64 8.89 5.73 0.89
C TRP A 64 7.70 6.71 0.91
N MET A 65 6.47 6.24 1.08
CA MET A 65 5.28 7.08 1.15
C MET A 65 5.37 8.12 2.27
N LEU A 66 5.82 7.71 3.46
CA LEU A 66 6.03 8.61 4.59
C LEU A 66 7.06 9.71 4.27
N GLN A 67 8.13 9.39 3.55
CA GLN A 67 9.12 10.39 3.10
C GLN A 67 8.53 11.38 2.10
N VAL A 68 7.71 10.89 1.16
CA VAL A 68 7.02 11.73 0.17
C VAL A 68 6.12 12.76 0.84
N VAL A 69 5.34 12.35 1.85
CA VAL A 69 4.36 13.24 2.49
C VAL A 69 4.96 14.06 3.64
N ALA A 70 6.16 13.75 4.11
CA ALA A 70 6.81 14.44 5.25
C ALA A 70 6.92 15.96 5.10
N PRO A 71 7.13 16.55 3.89
CA PRO A 71 7.16 18.00 3.74
C PRO A 71 5.83 18.73 3.96
N ILE A 72 4.71 18.01 3.99
CA ILE A 72 3.37 18.58 4.15
C ILE A 72 3.15 18.86 5.64
N SER A 73 3.02 20.14 6.01
CA SER A 73 2.92 20.56 7.40
C SER A 73 1.51 20.49 7.99
N ASP A 74 0.45 20.60 7.17
CA ASP A 74 -0.93 20.45 7.65
C ASP A 74 -1.26 18.95 7.80
N PRO A 75 -1.61 18.48 9.02
CA PRO A 75 -1.82 17.05 9.28
C PRO A 75 -2.98 16.44 8.48
N LEU A 76 -4.02 17.23 8.18
CA LEU A 76 -5.13 16.74 7.37
C LEU A 76 -4.76 16.67 5.88
N GLU A 77 -4.01 17.64 5.39
CA GLU A 77 -3.46 17.61 4.02
C GLU A 77 -2.50 16.43 3.86
N GLN A 78 -1.64 16.19 4.86
CA GLN A 78 -0.72 15.06 4.87
C GLN A 78 -1.47 13.72 4.85
N LEU A 79 -2.53 13.57 5.65
CA LEU A 79 -3.39 12.39 5.66
C LEU A 79 -4.01 12.13 4.28
N VAL A 80 -4.58 13.15 3.65
CA VAL A 80 -5.21 13.02 2.33
C VAL A 80 -4.16 12.76 1.24
N ALA A 81 -3.00 13.39 1.31
CA ALA A 81 -1.88 13.14 0.40
C ALA A 81 -1.40 11.67 0.49
N SER A 82 -1.31 11.09 1.70
CA SER A 82 -0.98 9.67 1.88
C SER A 82 -1.95 8.76 1.14
N LEU A 83 -3.25 9.01 1.25
CA LEU A 83 -4.28 8.24 0.51
C LEU A 83 -4.11 8.38 -1.01
N ARG A 84 -3.78 9.57 -1.50
CA ARG A 84 -3.53 9.82 -2.92
C ARG A 84 -2.26 9.14 -3.43
N VAL A 85 -1.24 9.02 -2.59
CA VAL A 85 -0.01 8.26 -2.91
C VAL A 85 -0.32 6.77 -3.04
N ILE A 86 -1.17 6.20 -2.15
CA ILE A 86 -1.67 4.82 -2.28
C ILE A 86 -2.31 4.60 -3.65
N LEU A 87 -3.18 5.51 -4.07
CA LEU A 87 -3.91 5.41 -5.33
C LEU A 87 -3.03 5.59 -6.59
N ARG A 88 -1.74 5.94 -6.43
CA ARG A 88 -0.74 6.10 -7.50
C ARG A 88 0.36 5.05 -7.47
N THR A 89 0.24 4.05 -6.61
CA THR A 89 1.29 3.03 -6.40
C THR A 89 1.69 2.33 -7.69
N ARG A 90 0.74 2.02 -8.60
CA ARG A 90 1.05 1.40 -9.89
C ARG A 90 2.07 2.21 -10.70
N ASP A 91 1.91 3.53 -10.72
CA ASP A 91 2.69 4.41 -11.61
C ASP A 91 4.00 4.87 -10.95
N THR A 92 4.05 4.89 -9.63
CA THR A 92 5.19 5.42 -8.85
C THR A 92 6.07 4.32 -8.27
N ARG A 93 5.49 3.17 -7.94
CA ARG A 93 6.15 2.00 -7.32
C ARG A 93 5.62 0.71 -7.95
N PRO A 94 5.91 0.47 -9.25
CA PRO A 94 5.27 -0.61 -10.01
C PRO A 94 5.55 -2.01 -9.44
N VAL A 95 6.70 -2.24 -8.86
CA VAL A 95 7.08 -3.53 -8.24
C VAL A 95 6.19 -3.80 -7.02
N GLU A 96 6.13 -2.84 -6.09
CA GLU A 96 5.30 -2.96 -4.89
C GLU A 96 3.81 -3.01 -5.26
N GLY A 97 3.36 -2.22 -6.24
CA GLY A 97 2.00 -2.26 -6.76
C GLY A 97 1.62 -3.61 -7.33
N ALA A 98 2.49 -4.24 -8.11
CA ALA A 98 2.27 -5.58 -8.65
C ALA A 98 2.18 -6.64 -7.53
N ILE A 99 3.04 -6.56 -6.52
CA ILE A 99 3.01 -7.48 -5.36
C ILE A 99 1.69 -7.31 -4.59
N MET A 100 1.27 -6.07 -4.32
CA MET A 100 0.01 -5.78 -3.64
C MET A 100 -1.20 -6.32 -4.42
N ALA A 101 -1.24 -6.12 -5.74
CA ALA A 101 -2.29 -6.62 -6.59
C ALA A 101 -2.36 -8.16 -6.57
N ARG A 102 -1.22 -8.86 -6.67
CA ARG A 102 -1.14 -10.32 -6.60
C ARG A 102 -1.55 -10.87 -5.24
N ALA A 103 -1.11 -10.24 -4.16
CA ALA A 103 -1.48 -10.61 -2.80
C ALA A 103 -2.99 -10.42 -2.58
N HIS A 104 -3.58 -9.34 -3.06
CA HIS A 104 -5.03 -9.10 -3.00
C HIS A 104 -5.81 -10.18 -3.78
N GLN A 105 -5.40 -10.50 -5.02
CA GLN A 105 -6.02 -11.57 -5.82
C GLN A 105 -5.99 -12.93 -5.13
N ALA A 106 -4.99 -13.17 -4.28
CA ALA A 106 -4.85 -14.38 -3.46
C ALA A 106 -5.56 -14.29 -2.09
N ASN A 107 -6.37 -13.25 -1.85
CA ASN A 107 -7.07 -12.99 -0.59
C ASN A 107 -6.12 -12.86 0.63
N MET A 108 -4.91 -12.34 0.44
CA MET A 108 -3.94 -12.11 1.53
C MET A 108 -4.18 -10.79 2.28
N ALA A 109 -5.17 -9.98 1.88
CA ALA A 109 -5.56 -8.71 2.50
C ALA A 109 -4.36 -7.78 2.83
N PRO A 110 -3.47 -7.47 1.86
CA PRO A 110 -2.24 -6.71 2.13
C PRO A 110 -2.51 -5.32 2.70
N LEU A 111 -3.69 -4.75 2.45
CA LEU A 111 -4.07 -3.43 2.96
C LEU A 111 -4.49 -3.44 4.44
N ASP A 112 -4.79 -4.60 5.02
CA ASP A 112 -5.09 -4.69 6.47
C ASP A 112 -3.87 -4.31 7.32
N HIS A 113 -2.66 -4.57 6.81
CA HIS A 113 -1.42 -4.17 7.48
C HIS A 113 -1.29 -2.64 7.58
N LEU A 114 -1.67 -1.90 6.53
CA LEU A 114 -1.66 -0.44 6.52
C LEU A 114 -2.76 0.17 7.39
N GLY A 115 -3.80 -0.61 7.71
CA GLY A 115 -4.97 -0.13 8.45
C GLY A 115 -4.66 0.38 9.85
N ALA A 116 -3.75 -0.26 10.57
CA ALA A 116 -3.40 0.14 11.94
C ALA A 116 -2.67 1.49 11.97
N GLY A 117 -1.68 1.69 11.11
CA GLY A 117 -0.96 2.97 10.98
C GLY A 117 -1.89 4.10 10.53
N PHE A 118 -2.75 3.82 9.56
CA PHE A 118 -3.75 4.78 9.10
C PHE A 118 -4.73 5.19 10.22
N GLN A 119 -5.25 4.23 11.00
CA GLN A 119 -6.15 4.53 12.12
C GLN A 119 -5.48 5.39 13.19
N GLN A 120 -4.20 5.12 13.52
CA GLN A 120 -3.43 5.94 14.44
C GLN A 120 -3.25 7.38 13.91
N HIS A 121 -2.94 7.53 12.63
CA HIS A 121 -2.80 8.85 12.01
C HIS A 121 -4.13 9.61 12.03
N VAL A 122 -5.24 8.97 11.64
CA VAL A 122 -6.58 9.57 11.71
C VAL A 122 -6.93 9.99 13.13
N ALA A 123 -6.66 9.16 14.14
CA ALA A 123 -6.90 9.49 15.55
C ALA A 123 -6.09 10.71 15.98
N ALA A 124 -4.82 10.81 15.58
CA ALA A 124 -3.97 11.97 15.87
C ALA A 124 -4.50 13.26 15.24
N VAL A 125 -5.00 13.20 13.99
CA VAL A 125 -5.63 14.35 13.31
C VAL A 125 -6.94 14.75 14.00
N ALA A 126 -7.74 13.79 14.46
CA ALA A 126 -8.97 14.05 15.21
C ALA A 126 -8.69 14.68 16.59
N GLN A 127 -7.65 14.25 17.31
CA GLN A 127 -7.21 14.84 18.57
C GLN A 127 -6.81 16.31 18.43
N GLN A 128 -6.37 16.73 17.25
CA GLN A 128 -6.07 18.14 16.93
C GLN A 128 -7.33 18.95 16.56
N GLY A 129 -8.52 18.34 16.59
CA GLY A 129 -9.79 19.00 16.23
C GLY A 129 -10.00 19.22 14.74
N LEU A 130 -9.18 18.60 13.89
CA LEU A 130 -9.26 18.72 12.42
C LEU A 130 -10.28 17.78 11.80
N LEU A 131 -10.69 16.74 12.54
CA LEU A 131 -11.75 15.79 12.20
C LEU A 131 -12.68 15.61 13.41
N PRO A 132 -13.97 15.26 13.20
CA PRO A 132 -14.87 14.90 14.26
C PRO A 132 -14.37 13.68 15.04
N ALA A 133 -14.42 13.73 16.38
CA ALA A 133 -14.02 12.61 17.21
C ALA A 133 -15.06 11.48 17.27
N ASP A 134 -16.35 11.79 16.95
CA ASP A 134 -17.43 10.82 16.98
C ASP A 134 -17.25 9.72 15.94
N HIS A 135 -17.24 8.47 16.39
CA HIS A 135 -17.13 7.28 15.55
C HIS A 135 -15.91 7.28 14.61
N ILE A 136 -14.83 7.96 14.96
CA ILE A 136 -13.67 8.17 14.10
C ILE A 136 -13.08 6.86 13.56
N ASP A 137 -13.02 5.80 14.36
CA ASP A 137 -12.53 4.48 13.95
C ASP A 137 -13.41 3.85 12.86
N ARG A 138 -14.74 4.02 12.96
CA ARG A 138 -15.69 3.52 11.95
C ARG A 138 -15.58 4.31 10.65
N ARG A 139 -15.43 5.64 10.76
CA ARG A 139 -15.23 6.54 9.62
C ARG A 139 -13.94 6.20 8.88
N ALA A 140 -12.84 6.05 9.63
CA ALA A 140 -11.53 5.67 9.09
C ALA A 140 -11.59 4.34 8.35
N ARG A 141 -12.26 3.33 8.94
CA ARG A 141 -12.43 2.01 8.32
C ARG A 141 -13.25 2.08 7.03
N ALA A 142 -14.36 2.84 7.03
CA ALA A 142 -15.19 3.02 5.85
C ALA A 142 -14.41 3.72 4.71
N LEU A 143 -13.67 4.79 5.04
CA LEU A 143 -12.81 5.47 4.07
C LEU A 143 -11.75 4.51 3.51
N LEU A 144 -11.08 3.75 4.38
CA LEU A 144 -10.04 2.81 3.97
C LEU A 144 -10.59 1.69 3.07
N ALA A 145 -11.82 1.25 3.28
CA ALA A 145 -12.48 0.28 2.40
C ALA A 145 -12.68 0.84 0.99
N VAL A 146 -13.16 2.09 0.87
CA VAL A 146 -13.35 2.76 -0.43
C VAL A 146 -12.00 2.99 -1.13
N VAL A 147 -11.00 3.50 -0.39
CA VAL A 147 -9.66 3.75 -0.94
C VAL A 147 -8.96 2.45 -1.30
N GLY A 148 -9.17 1.39 -0.52
CA GLY A 148 -8.62 0.06 -0.79
C GLY A 148 -9.15 -0.55 -2.08
N ASP A 149 -10.49 -0.51 -2.26
CA ASP A 149 -11.13 -0.98 -3.49
C ASP A 149 -10.65 -0.19 -4.73
N GLU A 150 -10.65 1.13 -4.62
CA GLU A 150 -10.15 1.98 -5.70
C GLU A 150 -8.64 1.74 -5.95
N GLY A 151 -7.83 1.55 -4.92
CA GLY A 151 -6.42 1.22 -5.05
C GLY A 151 -6.20 -0.09 -5.82
N VAL A 152 -6.98 -1.13 -5.53
CA VAL A 152 -6.96 -2.38 -6.30
C VAL A 152 -7.35 -2.13 -7.75
N ARG A 153 -8.41 -1.36 -8.00
CA ARG A 153 -8.83 -0.98 -9.36
C ARG A 153 -7.70 -0.26 -10.10
N GLN A 154 -7.04 0.70 -9.47
CA GLN A 154 -5.90 1.42 -10.05
C GLN A 154 -4.73 0.47 -10.40
N MET A 155 -4.45 -0.52 -9.56
CA MET A 155 -3.38 -1.48 -9.79
C MET A 155 -3.71 -2.54 -10.85
N THR A 156 -4.98 -2.91 -11.02
CA THR A 156 -5.40 -4.04 -11.86
C THR A 156 -6.04 -3.64 -13.18
N THR A 157 -6.47 -2.38 -13.33
CA THR A 157 -7.16 -1.88 -14.54
C THR A 157 -6.22 -0.95 -15.32
N PRO A 158 -5.71 -1.36 -16.49
CA PRO A 158 -4.74 -0.57 -17.25
C PRO A 158 -5.24 0.82 -17.68
N THR A 159 -6.55 0.98 -17.87
CA THR A 159 -7.19 2.24 -18.27
C THR A 159 -7.55 3.15 -17.11
N ALA A 160 -7.36 2.71 -15.86
CA ALA A 160 -7.63 3.52 -14.69
C ALA A 160 -6.64 4.71 -14.61
N THR A 161 -7.15 5.88 -14.26
CA THR A 161 -6.36 7.11 -14.20
C THR A 161 -6.27 7.68 -12.79
N PRO A 162 -5.17 8.36 -12.43
CA PRO A 162 -5.06 9.05 -11.14
C PRO A 162 -6.14 10.11 -10.91
N GLY A 163 -6.67 10.73 -11.97
CA GLY A 163 -7.76 11.72 -11.86
C GLY A 163 -9.08 11.09 -11.45
N GLU A 164 -9.39 9.88 -11.91
CA GLU A 164 -10.56 9.13 -11.44
C GLU A 164 -10.42 8.75 -9.97
N ALA A 165 -9.24 8.32 -9.55
CA ALA A 165 -8.96 8.01 -8.15
C ALA A 165 -9.11 9.23 -7.23
N ASP A 166 -8.63 10.42 -7.65
CA ASP A 166 -8.83 11.67 -6.92
C ASP A 166 -10.31 12.02 -6.81
N THR A 167 -11.11 11.74 -7.85
CA THR A 167 -12.57 11.94 -7.82
C THR A 167 -13.25 11.00 -6.82
N VAL A 168 -12.87 9.72 -6.79
CA VAL A 168 -13.39 8.76 -5.80
C VAL A 168 -13.04 9.23 -4.39
N LEU A 169 -11.81 9.69 -4.18
CA LEU A 169 -11.38 10.22 -2.89
C LEU A 169 -12.16 11.48 -2.51
N GLU A 170 -12.43 12.41 -3.45
CA GLU A 170 -13.29 13.58 -3.22
C GLU A 170 -14.66 13.16 -2.68
N TRP A 171 -15.26 12.11 -3.24
CA TRP A 171 -16.57 11.62 -2.79
C TRP A 171 -16.51 10.91 -1.43
N ALA A 172 -15.39 10.28 -1.11
CA ALA A 172 -15.22 9.51 0.13
C ALA A 172 -14.85 10.39 1.35
N LEU A 173 -14.11 11.48 1.17
CA LEU A 173 -13.67 12.35 2.27
C LEU A 173 -14.80 12.92 3.15
N PRO A 174 -16.01 13.23 2.64
CA PRO A 174 -17.14 13.61 3.48
C PRO A 174 -17.53 12.57 4.55
N MET A 175 -17.23 11.29 4.36
CA MET A 175 -17.43 10.26 5.39
C MET A 175 -16.64 10.57 6.67
N MET A 176 -15.51 11.31 6.54
CA MET A 176 -14.68 11.76 7.67
C MET A 176 -15.20 13.08 8.31
N GLY A 177 -16.36 13.59 7.88
CA GLY A 177 -16.88 14.86 8.35
C GLY A 177 -16.24 16.08 7.68
N ILE A 178 -15.50 15.90 6.61
CA ILE A 178 -14.91 16.98 5.81
C ILE A 178 -15.99 17.56 4.89
N SER A 179 -16.15 18.89 4.83
CA SER A 179 -17.12 19.51 3.92
C SER A 179 -16.76 19.22 2.45
N ALA A 180 -17.76 19.12 1.57
CA ALA A 180 -17.56 18.83 0.15
C ALA A 180 -16.56 19.80 -0.53
N ALA A 181 -16.64 21.09 -0.21
CA ALA A 181 -15.72 22.09 -0.75
C ALA A 181 -14.26 21.83 -0.30
N LYS A 182 -14.05 21.47 0.98
CA LYS A 182 -12.73 21.13 1.51
C LYS A 182 -12.23 19.79 0.94
N ALA A 183 -13.12 18.80 0.80
CA ALA A 183 -12.82 17.49 0.21
C ALA A 183 -12.30 17.66 -1.24
N LYS A 184 -13.01 18.42 -2.06
CA LYS A 184 -12.60 18.75 -3.43
C LYS A 184 -11.21 19.39 -3.48
N ARG A 185 -10.97 20.41 -2.65
CA ARG A 185 -9.66 21.07 -2.58
C ARG A 185 -8.55 20.10 -2.20
N LEU A 186 -8.76 19.27 -1.18
CA LEU A 186 -7.75 18.32 -0.68
C LEU A 186 -7.48 17.19 -1.70
N ALA A 187 -8.51 16.63 -2.31
CA ALA A 187 -8.39 15.56 -3.29
C ALA A 187 -7.63 15.98 -4.56
N HIS A 188 -7.66 17.28 -4.90
CA HIS A 188 -7.03 17.80 -6.12
C HIS A 188 -5.85 18.76 -5.85
N ALA A 189 -5.40 18.90 -4.59
CA ALA A 189 -4.22 19.69 -4.25
C ALA A 189 -2.96 19.15 -4.93
N PRO A 190 -1.95 19.98 -5.24
CA PRO A 190 -0.67 19.48 -5.74
C PRO A 190 -0.06 18.47 -4.75
N LEU A 191 0.43 17.34 -5.27
CA LEU A 191 1.24 16.40 -4.48
C LEU A 191 2.71 16.83 -4.53
N PRO A 192 3.50 16.50 -3.51
CA PRO A 192 4.95 16.55 -3.61
C PRO A 192 5.45 15.73 -4.80
N PRO A 193 6.65 15.99 -5.32
CA PRO A 193 7.25 15.18 -6.37
C PRO A 193 7.26 13.70 -5.97
N LEU A 194 6.66 12.86 -6.81
CA LEU A 194 6.67 11.41 -6.65
C LEU A 194 7.83 10.90 -7.51
N GLU A 195 9.00 10.70 -6.91
CA GLU A 195 10.14 10.14 -7.63
C GLU A 195 9.80 8.72 -8.07
N VAL A 196 9.80 8.49 -9.38
CA VAL A 196 9.73 7.13 -9.95
C VAL A 196 11.13 6.53 -9.81
N PRO A 197 11.29 5.31 -9.26
CA PRO A 197 12.58 4.65 -9.24
C PRO A 197 13.13 4.53 -10.67
N GLU A 198 14.40 4.90 -10.86
CA GLU A 198 15.08 4.57 -12.12
C GLU A 198 15.06 3.05 -12.30
N ALA A 199 14.64 2.60 -13.48
CA ALA A 199 14.48 1.19 -13.84
C ALA A 199 15.83 0.47 -13.96
#